data_b5e99a6c0adc76d4e1867dba2254f02d
#
_entry.id   b5e99a6c0adc76d4e1867dba2254f02d
#
_cell.length_a   1.000
_cell.length_b   1.000
_cell.length_c   1.000
_cell.angle_alpha   90.00
_cell.angle_beta   90.00
_cell.angle_gamma   90.00
#
_symmetry.space_group_name_H-M   'P 1'
#
loop_
_entity.id
_entity.type
_entity.pdbx_description
1 polymer ?
#
loop_
_entity_poly.entity_id
_entity_poly.type
_entity_poly.pdbx_seq_one_letter_code
_entity_poly.pdbx_strand_id
1 'polypeptide(L)'
;PETMAWLATKPHWDPRVRFADASNQAHVAAKIAATATLPHAGHPLANAGTSLIGDDPFDGLVGRTSQVNGFCLAARGKQLDMAFAQMAFAMAALAEEGEKSDKPKEEMLDGMPESIIGPLLAELVAHEVGHTLGLRHNFKASSVFKLDEINSEAVKGKKPLAGSVMDYLPINIPLEAGPVKGDWTMIGIGPYDMWAIEYGYTPDEGKLPEVLKRVNEPELQFATDEDTGGADPLARRYDYSKDPLDYAQNQMRLVKMYRDRLLEKFVKPGDSWAKARRGYELTLSEQTKALSMMAGWVGGANIIRDKKGDPGDRKSLTPVPVDQQRKALDFMIQQSFRDEAFGLSPAIQERLASDKWIDEGARSMGDGTYQVNDRIMGIQASVMTMLLNPSTLRRVFDNEQMIPADQDAVTLPEVLDKVTQAAWTELDAKPEGESTTRKPRVSSLRRNLQREHLGRLVDLTLMDGGNAAQQTIRTLAAMQLKEIKKKVDAALEAGGLDAYSSAHLSDAQRTITKVLDANFVANMPASIGGGGGPMGIFFQAPQGQAAPVAPAPVAPPAVVPAPAAPAQPAVPATPEGSSNG
;
A
#
# COMPACT_ATOMS: atom_id res chain seq x y z
N PRO A 1 10.55 -10.05 2.84
CA PRO A 1 10.76 -10.58 4.21
C PRO A 1 11.58 -9.63 5.08
N GLU A 2 12.75 -9.14 4.61
CA GLU A 2 13.63 -8.25 5.39
C GLU A 2 12.93 -6.96 5.85
N THR A 3 12.21 -6.29 4.97
CA THR A 3 11.44 -5.07 5.31
C THR A 3 10.42 -5.34 6.40
N MET A 4 9.72 -6.46 6.32
CA MET A 4 8.70 -6.82 7.32
C MET A 4 9.33 -7.22 8.66
N ALA A 5 10.45 -7.94 8.63
CA ALA A 5 11.21 -8.25 9.85
C ALA A 5 11.72 -6.98 10.52
N TRP A 6 12.21 -6.03 9.72
CA TRP A 6 12.65 -4.73 10.25
C TRP A 6 11.49 -3.91 10.81
N LEU A 7 10.34 -3.82 10.11
CA LEU A 7 9.14 -3.14 10.60
C LEU A 7 8.62 -3.72 11.92
N ALA A 8 8.80 -5.02 12.15
CA ALA A 8 8.43 -5.63 13.42
C ALA A 8 9.26 -5.12 14.61
N THR A 9 10.51 -4.72 14.37
CA THR A 9 11.37 -4.08 15.38
C THR A 9 11.07 -2.59 15.55
N LYS A 10 10.38 -1.98 14.58
CA LYS A 10 10.03 -0.56 14.52
C LYS A 10 8.54 -0.38 14.17
N PRO A 11 7.61 -0.86 15.02
CA PRO A 11 6.18 -0.90 14.69
C PRO A 11 5.59 0.48 14.42
N HIS A 12 6.17 1.56 14.95
CA HIS A 12 5.73 2.94 14.69
C HIS A 12 5.98 3.40 13.23
N TRP A 13 6.79 2.66 12.46
CA TRP A 13 6.96 2.89 11.02
C TRP A 13 5.92 2.14 10.18
N ASP A 14 5.24 1.15 10.73
CA ASP A 14 4.27 0.36 9.99
C ASP A 14 2.97 1.16 9.80
N PRO A 15 2.55 1.41 8.55
CA PRO A 15 1.31 2.13 8.27
C PRO A 15 0.08 1.50 8.93
N ARG A 16 0.05 0.17 9.02
CA ARG A 16 -1.09 -0.56 9.61
C ARG A 16 -1.24 -0.26 11.10
N VAL A 17 -0.13 -0.06 11.81
CA VAL A 17 -0.14 0.36 13.22
C VAL A 17 -0.62 1.81 13.32
N ARG A 18 -0.12 2.68 12.42
CA ARG A 18 -0.48 4.11 12.41
C ARG A 18 -1.95 4.38 12.09
N PHE A 19 -2.54 3.55 11.21
CA PHE A 19 -3.96 3.66 10.87
C PHE A 19 -4.90 2.95 11.84
N ALA A 20 -4.38 2.15 12.75
CA ALA A 20 -5.20 1.52 13.78
C ALA A 20 -5.66 2.57 14.82
N ASP A 21 -6.85 2.37 15.37
CA ASP A 21 -7.31 3.15 16.51
C ASP A 21 -6.32 3.03 17.67
N ALA A 22 -6.15 4.09 18.45
CA ALA A 22 -5.17 4.14 19.53
C ALA A 22 -5.26 2.96 20.50
N SER A 23 -6.50 2.49 20.77
CA SER A 23 -6.77 1.30 21.60
C SER A 23 -6.28 -0.02 20.98
N ASN A 24 -6.12 -0.07 19.66
CA ASN A 24 -5.76 -1.27 18.91
C ASN A 24 -4.31 -1.28 18.43
N GLN A 25 -3.60 -0.15 18.51
CA GLN A 25 -2.23 -0.05 17.97
C GLN A 25 -1.28 -1.10 18.56
N ALA A 26 -1.32 -1.30 19.88
CA ALA A 26 -0.49 -2.30 20.55
C ALA A 26 -0.82 -3.73 20.10
N HIS A 27 -2.10 -4.04 19.91
CA HIS A 27 -2.55 -5.34 19.41
C HIS A 27 -2.10 -5.58 17.96
N VAL A 28 -2.26 -4.59 17.10
CA VAL A 28 -1.81 -4.66 15.70
C VAL A 28 -0.30 -4.79 15.61
N ALA A 29 0.46 -4.02 16.41
CA ALA A 29 1.91 -4.12 16.48
C ALA A 29 2.36 -5.52 16.95
N ALA A 30 1.74 -6.06 17.99
CA ALA A 30 2.04 -7.41 18.51
C ALA A 30 1.74 -8.49 17.45
N LYS A 31 0.63 -8.37 16.71
CA LYS A 31 0.28 -9.29 15.62
C LYS A 31 1.29 -9.23 14.49
N ILE A 32 1.75 -8.03 14.10
CA ILE A 32 2.80 -7.85 13.08
C ILE A 32 4.11 -8.47 13.56
N ALA A 33 4.52 -8.20 14.81
CA ALA A 33 5.73 -8.77 15.40
C ALA A 33 5.70 -10.31 15.43
N ALA A 34 4.57 -10.91 15.80
CA ALA A 34 4.39 -12.36 15.83
C ALA A 34 4.53 -13.02 14.44
N THR A 35 4.25 -12.29 13.37
CA THR A 35 4.34 -12.80 11.99
C THR A 35 5.64 -12.43 11.28
N ALA A 36 6.45 -11.53 11.84
CA ALA A 36 7.64 -10.98 11.20
C ALA A 36 8.76 -12.01 10.92
N THR A 37 8.84 -13.05 11.76
CA THR A 37 9.84 -14.12 11.63
C THR A 37 9.42 -15.22 10.66
N LEU A 38 8.18 -15.19 10.19
CA LEU A 38 7.68 -16.16 9.23
C LEU A 38 8.22 -15.85 7.82
N PRO A 39 8.45 -16.85 6.96
CA PRO A 39 9.05 -16.68 5.64
C PRO A 39 8.39 -15.60 4.78
N HIS A 40 7.12 -15.32 5.01
CA HIS A 40 6.32 -14.35 4.25
C HIS A 40 5.73 -13.23 5.13
N ALA A 41 6.23 -13.06 6.36
CA ALA A 41 6.00 -11.90 7.22
C ALA A 41 4.55 -11.37 7.24
N GLY A 42 3.60 -12.22 7.56
CA GLY A 42 2.15 -11.88 7.59
C GLY A 42 1.43 -12.02 6.24
N HIS A 43 2.14 -12.45 5.20
CA HIS A 43 1.53 -12.95 3.99
C HIS A 43 0.62 -14.16 4.30
N PRO A 44 -0.47 -14.41 3.52
CA PRO A 44 -1.28 -15.62 3.66
C PRO A 44 -0.48 -16.93 3.68
N LEU A 45 0.68 -16.96 3.01
CA LEU A 45 1.67 -18.05 3.12
C LEU A 45 2.24 -18.27 4.51
N ALA A 46 2.16 -17.33 5.40
CA ALA A 46 2.54 -17.54 6.79
C ALA A 46 1.61 -18.54 7.52
N ASN A 47 0.45 -18.81 6.97
CA ASN A 47 -0.43 -19.89 7.42
C ASN A 47 -0.04 -21.27 6.87
N ALA A 48 1.14 -21.36 6.31
CA ALA A 48 1.61 -22.44 5.49
C ALA A 48 2.20 -23.62 6.23
N GLY A 49 1.68 -24.06 7.26
CA GLY A 49 1.81 -25.48 7.57
C GLY A 49 1.13 -26.35 6.49
N THR A 50 0.92 -25.79 5.30
CA THR A 50 0.15 -26.38 4.23
C THR A 50 1.07 -26.75 3.07
N SER A 51 1.13 -28.02 2.78
CA SER A 51 1.79 -28.66 1.64
C SER A 51 1.24 -28.25 0.25
N LEU A 52 0.65 -27.08 0.14
CA LEU A 52 -0.10 -26.64 -1.02
C LEU A 52 0.48 -25.43 -1.70
N ILE A 53 1.67 -25.22 -1.45
CA ILE A 53 2.53 -24.40 -2.26
C ILE A 53 2.76 -25.22 -3.53
N GLY A 54 1.86 -25.14 -4.47
CA GLY A 54 2.03 -25.87 -5.70
C GLY A 54 2.16 -24.95 -6.87
N ASP A 55 1.15 -24.24 -7.13
CA ASP A 55 0.90 -23.55 -8.36
C ASP A 55 0.81 -22.06 -8.14
N ASP A 56 0.08 -21.59 -7.16
CA ASP A 56 0.04 -20.19 -6.79
C ASP A 56 0.15 -20.04 -5.28
N PRO A 57 1.32 -19.60 -4.78
CA PRO A 57 1.47 -19.36 -3.36
C PRO A 57 0.48 -18.34 -2.83
N PHE A 58 -0.07 -17.49 -3.70
CA PHE A 58 -1.07 -16.51 -3.32
C PHE A 58 -2.46 -17.07 -3.47
N ASP A 59 -2.79 -17.69 -4.58
CA ASP A 59 -4.08 -18.32 -4.77
C ASP A 59 -4.19 -19.64 -4.02
N GLY A 60 -3.15 -20.44 -4.01
CA GLY A 60 -3.11 -21.64 -3.21
C GLY A 60 -3.30 -21.35 -1.75
N LEU A 61 -2.79 -20.26 -1.25
CA LEU A 61 -2.90 -19.85 0.14
C LEU A 61 -3.97 -18.81 0.39
N VAL A 62 -4.12 -17.89 -0.52
CA VAL A 62 -5.24 -16.95 -0.51
C VAL A 62 -6.48 -17.67 -0.99
N GLY A 63 -6.44 -18.49 -2.00
CA GLY A 63 -7.51 -19.40 -2.37
C GLY A 63 -7.84 -20.34 -1.22
N ARG A 64 -6.86 -20.80 -0.43
CA ARG A 64 -7.12 -21.58 0.77
C ARG A 64 -7.49 -20.79 1.99
N THR A 65 -6.92 -19.63 2.19
CA THR A 65 -7.40 -18.71 3.21
C THR A 65 -8.77 -18.19 2.80
N SER A 66 -9.03 -18.03 1.54
CA SER A 66 -10.32 -17.68 0.96
C SER A 66 -11.27 -18.87 0.89
N GLN A 67 -10.80 -20.07 0.58
CA GLN A 67 -11.60 -21.30 0.66
C GLN A 67 -11.92 -21.68 2.11
N VAL A 68 -10.98 -21.55 3.02
CA VAL A 68 -11.18 -21.81 4.45
C VAL A 68 -11.98 -20.71 5.12
N ASN A 69 -11.85 -19.46 4.69
CA ASN A 69 -12.50 -18.30 5.29
C ASN A 69 -13.55 -17.64 4.38
N GLY A 70 -13.79 -18.18 3.19
CA GLY A 70 -14.70 -17.58 2.21
C GLY A 70 -14.26 -16.20 1.71
N PHE A 71 -12.95 -15.95 1.61
CA PHE A 71 -12.42 -14.62 1.39
C PHE A 71 -11.57 -14.53 0.12
N CYS A 72 -12.11 -13.91 -0.93
CA CYS A 72 -11.38 -13.60 -2.15
C CYS A 72 -10.76 -12.18 -2.07
N LEU A 73 -9.45 -12.05 -2.31
CA LEU A 73 -8.78 -10.76 -2.29
C LEU A 73 -9.17 -9.85 -3.45
N ALA A 74 -9.47 -10.42 -4.62
CA ALA A 74 -10.02 -9.67 -5.75
C ALA A 74 -11.34 -9.00 -5.37
N ALA A 75 -12.27 -9.76 -4.80
CA ALA A 75 -13.56 -9.24 -4.32
C ALA A 75 -13.39 -8.15 -3.26
N ARG A 76 -12.43 -8.30 -2.33
CA ARG A 76 -12.17 -7.26 -1.31
C ARG A 76 -11.69 -5.95 -1.90
N GLY A 77 -10.77 -6.00 -2.86
CA GLY A 77 -10.30 -4.79 -3.56
C GLY A 77 -11.44 -4.10 -4.29
N LYS A 78 -12.22 -4.85 -5.05
CA LYS A 78 -13.41 -4.34 -5.74
C LYS A 78 -14.47 -3.78 -4.79
N GLN A 79 -14.64 -4.36 -3.61
CA GLN A 79 -15.56 -3.84 -2.59
C GLN A 79 -15.16 -2.43 -2.12
N LEU A 80 -13.86 -2.17 -1.94
CA LEU A 80 -13.38 -0.83 -1.58
C LEU A 80 -13.56 0.16 -2.72
N ASP A 81 -13.27 -0.26 -3.96
CA ASP A 81 -13.47 0.57 -5.14
C ASP A 81 -14.95 0.83 -5.42
N MET A 82 -15.82 -0.15 -5.12
CA MET A 82 -17.27 -0.01 -5.21
C MET A 82 -17.79 1.11 -4.32
N ALA A 83 -17.29 1.23 -3.09
CA ALA A 83 -17.68 2.30 -2.19
C ALA A 83 -17.32 3.70 -2.74
N PHE A 84 -16.15 3.81 -3.40
CA PHE A 84 -15.74 5.03 -4.08
C PHE A 84 -16.54 5.29 -5.36
N ALA A 85 -16.86 4.25 -6.13
CA ALA A 85 -17.71 4.33 -7.31
C ALA A 85 -19.15 4.74 -6.92
N GLN A 86 -19.73 4.18 -5.85
CA GLN A 86 -21.05 4.61 -5.34
C GLN A 86 -21.08 6.10 -4.98
N MET A 87 -19.99 6.61 -4.40
CA MET A 87 -19.85 8.05 -4.16
C MET A 87 -19.83 8.84 -5.48
N ALA A 88 -19.13 8.36 -6.49
CA ALA A 88 -19.10 8.96 -7.83
C ALA A 88 -20.50 9.02 -8.45
N PHE A 89 -21.23 7.91 -8.41
CA PHE A 89 -22.61 7.83 -8.91
C PHE A 89 -23.57 8.74 -8.15
N ALA A 90 -23.51 8.75 -6.83
CA ALA A 90 -24.34 9.61 -6.02
C ALA A 90 -24.16 11.10 -6.36
N MET A 91 -22.94 11.49 -6.75
CA MET A 91 -22.64 12.86 -7.19
C MET A 91 -23.05 13.13 -8.65
N ALA A 92 -22.98 12.14 -9.53
CA ALA A 92 -23.37 12.27 -10.94
C ALA A 92 -24.89 12.27 -11.11
N ALA A 93 -25.63 11.42 -10.39
CA ALA A 93 -27.08 11.33 -10.46
C ALA A 93 -27.78 12.66 -10.15
N LEU A 94 -27.20 13.52 -9.34
CA LEU A 94 -27.72 14.86 -9.06
C LEU A 94 -27.57 15.84 -10.22
N ALA A 95 -26.68 15.56 -11.17
CA ALA A 95 -26.56 16.36 -12.40
C ALA A 95 -27.69 16.02 -13.39
N GLU A 96 -28.20 14.78 -13.36
CA GLU A 96 -29.24 14.30 -14.28
C GLU A 96 -30.68 14.54 -13.77
N GLU A 97 -30.89 14.74 -12.47
CA GLU A 97 -32.22 15.04 -11.91
C GLU A 97 -32.86 16.34 -12.48
N GLY A 98 -32.07 17.18 -13.13
CA GLY A 98 -32.56 18.40 -13.84
C GLY A 98 -33.01 18.13 -15.30
N GLU A 99 -32.65 17.04 -15.90
CA GLU A 99 -33.04 16.67 -17.26
C GLU A 99 -34.02 15.49 -17.21
N LYS A 100 -35.22 15.70 -17.67
CA LYS A 100 -36.19 14.62 -17.89
C LYS A 100 -35.63 13.67 -18.97
N SER A 101 -34.99 12.62 -18.54
CA SER A 101 -34.52 11.54 -19.42
C SER A 101 -35.70 10.61 -19.73
N ASP A 102 -36.09 10.51 -21.00
CA ASP A 102 -37.02 9.49 -21.50
C ASP A 102 -36.43 8.07 -21.56
N LYS A 103 -35.25 7.86 -20.99
CA LYS A 103 -34.65 6.54 -20.91
C LYS A 103 -35.38 5.67 -19.89
N PRO A 104 -35.65 4.39 -20.19
CA PRO A 104 -36.20 3.47 -19.20
C PRO A 104 -35.30 3.45 -17.95
N LYS A 105 -35.94 3.48 -16.76
CA LYS A 105 -35.20 3.38 -15.50
C LYS A 105 -34.47 2.03 -15.50
N GLU A 106 -33.16 2.13 -15.44
CA GLU A 106 -32.30 0.96 -15.30
C GLU A 106 -32.55 0.27 -13.94
N GLU A 107 -32.43 -1.05 -13.91
CA GLU A 107 -32.51 -1.82 -12.68
C GLU A 107 -31.34 -1.47 -11.76
N MET A 108 -31.63 -1.27 -10.48
CA MET A 108 -30.66 -0.87 -9.48
C MET A 108 -30.47 -2.00 -8.46
N LEU A 109 -29.22 -2.45 -8.28
CA LEU A 109 -28.81 -3.43 -7.29
C LEU A 109 -28.01 -2.71 -6.21
N ASP A 110 -28.52 -2.66 -4.98
CA ASP A 110 -27.88 -1.97 -3.84
C ASP A 110 -27.45 -0.52 -4.15
N GLY A 111 -28.25 0.19 -4.95
CA GLY A 111 -27.98 1.58 -5.33
C GLY A 111 -26.99 1.77 -6.47
N MET A 112 -26.64 0.69 -7.15
CA MET A 112 -25.78 0.69 -8.34
C MET A 112 -26.53 0.18 -9.57
N PRO A 113 -26.34 0.77 -10.75
CA PRO A 113 -26.95 0.30 -11.99
C PRO A 113 -26.50 -1.13 -12.34
N GLU A 114 -27.43 -1.94 -12.87
CA GLU A 114 -27.14 -3.30 -13.34
C GLU A 114 -26.07 -3.31 -14.45
N SER A 115 -26.06 -2.30 -15.32
CA SER A 115 -25.04 -2.09 -16.36
C SER A 115 -23.60 -1.98 -15.85
N ILE A 116 -23.42 -1.81 -14.53
CA ILE A 116 -22.12 -1.75 -13.86
C ILE A 116 -21.88 -3.03 -13.09
N ILE A 117 -22.85 -3.46 -12.29
CA ILE A 117 -22.72 -4.66 -11.45
C ILE A 117 -22.58 -5.91 -12.31
N GLY A 118 -23.33 -6.05 -13.38
CA GLY A 118 -23.26 -7.20 -14.28
C GLY A 118 -21.85 -7.43 -14.84
N PRO A 119 -21.24 -6.45 -15.52
CA PRO A 119 -19.85 -6.57 -16.00
C PRO A 119 -18.82 -6.84 -14.90
N LEU A 120 -18.95 -6.24 -13.71
CA LEU A 120 -18.05 -6.49 -12.58
C LEU A 120 -18.12 -7.94 -12.08
N LEU A 121 -19.33 -8.51 -12.01
CA LEU A 121 -19.53 -9.91 -11.66
C LEU A 121 -19.00 -10.84 -12.78
N ALA A 122 -19.22 -10.49 -14.04
CA ALA A 122 -18.72 -11.27 -15.18
C ALA A 122 -17.19 -11.32 -15.20
N GLU A 123 -16.52 -10.19 -14.94
CA GLU A 123 -15.06 -10.14 -14.80
C GLU A 123 -14.58 -11.04 -13.66
N LEU A 124 -15.21 -10.95 -12.47
CA LEU A 124 -14.83 -11.77 -11.33
C LEU A 124 -15.00 -13.27 -11.63
N VAL A 125 -16.11 -13.66 -12.26
CA VAL A 125 -16.34 -15.05 -12.66
C VAL A 125 -15.31 -15.50 -13.71
N ALA A 126 -14.97 -14.65 -14.70
CA ALA A 126 -13.95 -14.96 -15.68
C ALA A 126 -12.57 -15.16 -15.05
N HIS A 127 -12.23 -14.36 -14.04
CA HIS A 127 -11.01 -14.50 -13.23
C HIS A 127 -10.97 -15.86 -12.53
N GLU A 128 -12.02 -16.24 -11.79
CA GLU A 128 -12.08 -17.51 -11.08
C GLU A 128 -12.08 -18.72 -12.05
N VAL A 129 -12.73 -18.59 -13.21
CA VAL A 129 -12.64 -19.61 -14.29
C VAL A 129 -11.20 -19.73 -14.79
N GLY A 130 -10.48 -18.63 -14.95
CA GLY A 130 -9.05 -18.63 -15.30
C GLY A 130 -8.23 -19.51 -14.36
N HIS A 131 -8.46 -19.43 -13.05
CA HIS A 131 -7.80 -20.30 -12.08
C HIS A 131 -8.16 -21.79 -12.26
N THR A 132 -9.42 -22.11 -12.58
CA THR A 132 -9.80 -23.50 -12.88
C THR A 132 -9.14 -24.05 -14.15
N LEU A 133 -8.72 -23.17 -15.06
CA LEU A 133 -7.95 -23.50 -16.26
C LEU A 133 -6.42 -23.51 -16.02
N GLY A 134 -5.97 -23.32 -14.78
CA GLY A 134 -4.55 -23.37 -14.41
C GLY A 134 -3.80 -22.04 -14.58
N LEU A 135 -4.49 -20.94 -14.85
CA LEU A 135 -3.86 -19.63 -14.93
C LEU A 135 -3.54 -19.09 -13.53
N ARG A 136 -2.37 -18.50 -13.39
CA ARG A 136 -1.96 -17.72 -12.22
C ARG A 136 -2.36 -16.25 -12.38
N HIS A 137 -2.34 -15.49 -11.30
CA HIS A 137 -2.45 -14.03 -11.38
C HIS A 137 -1.39 -13.45 -12.31
N ASN A 138 -1.78 -12.38 -13.02
CA ASN A 138 -0.85 -11.58 -13.82
C ASN A 138 -0.98 -10.09 -13.46
N PHE A 139 -0.29 -9.67 -12.40
CA PHE A 139 -0.29 -8.30 -11.87
C PHE A 139 0.58 -7.31 -12.67
N LYS A 140 0.92 -7.64 -13.90
CA LYS A 140 1.56 -6.74 -14.86
C LYS A 140 0.67 -6.45 -16.06
N ALA A 141 -0.48 -7.08 -16.10
CA ALA A 141 -1.41 -6.95 -17.22
C ALA A 141 -2.09 -5.58 -17.28
N SER A 142 -2.26 -4.89 -16.16
CA SER A 142 -2.76 -3.51 -16.06
C SER A 142 -1.88 -2.50 -16.80
N SER A 143 -0.58 -2.79 -16.99
CA SER A 143 0.41 -1.89 -17.61
C SER A 143 0.52 -2.00 -19.14
N VAL A 144 -0.39 -2.73 -19.80
CA VAL A 144 -0.33 -2.96 -21.26
C VAL A 144 -0.79 -1.75 -22.05
N PHE A 145 -1.88 -1.11 -21.65
CA PHE A 145 -2.49 0.02 -22.34
C PHE A 145 -2.32 1.33 -21.58
N LYS A 146 -2.36 2.47 -22.29
CA LYS A 146 -2.39 3.78 -21.66
C LYS A 146 -3.78 4.11 -21.12
N LEU A 147 -3.85 5.03 -20.15
CA LEU A 147 -5.11 5.43 -19.55
C LEU A 147 -6.07 6.09 -20.57
N ASP A 148 -5.57 6.87 -21.51
CA ASP A 148 -6.35 7.48 -22.58
C ASP A 148 -6.80 6.45 -23.63
N GLU A 149 -6.03 5.40 -23.87
CA GLU A 149 -6.41 4.29 -24.77
C GLU A 149 -7.60 3.52 -24.20
N ILE A 150 -7.56 3.11 -22.93
CA ILE A 150 -8.66 2.36 -22.30
C ILE A 150 -9.95 3.19 -22.19
N ASN A 151 -9.82 4.51 -22.18
CA ASN A 151 -10.94 5.46 -22.16
C ASN A 151 -11.20 6.07 -23.55
N SER A 152 -11.16 5.26 -24.61
CA SER A 152 -11.36 5.69 -25.99
C SER A 152 -12.47 4.90 -26.69
N GLU A 153 -13.03 5.47 -27.76
CA GLU A 153 -14.01 4.80 -28.63
C GLU A 153 -13.44 3.55 -29.33
N ALA A 154 -12.13 3.45 -29.45
CA ALA A 154 -11.46 2.30 -30.04
C ALA A 154 -11.48 1.06 -29.15
N VAL A 155 -11.57 1.28 -27.82
CA VAL A 155 -11.53 0.21 -26.81
C VAL A 155 -12.91 -0.04 -26.24
N LYS A 156 -13.70 0.99 -25.93
CA LYS A 156 -14.99 0.89 -25.26
C LYS A 156 -15.92 -0.11 -25.93
N GLY A 157 -16.36 -1.12 -25.19
CA GLY A 157 -17.26 -2.19 -25.64
C GLY A 157 -16.66 -3.13 -26.70
N LYS A 158 -15.35 -3.04 -27.01
CA LYS A 158 -14.73 -3.76 -28.12
C LYS A 158 -13.46 -4.54 -27.71
N LYS A 159 -12.72 -4.05 -26.75
CA LYS A 159 -11.43 -4.62 -26.34
C LYS A 159 -11.31 -4.68 -24.82
N PRO A 160 -10.50 -5.61 -24.29
CA PRO A 160 -10.20 -5.65 -22.87
C PRO A 160 -9.42 -4.41 -22.44
N LEU A 161 -9.56 -4.02 -21.16
CA LEU A 161 -8.87 -2.88 -20.57
C LEU A 161 -7.43 -3.19 -20.15
N ALA A 162 -7.07 -4.48 -20.06
CA ALA A 162 -5.78 -4.95 -19.63
C ALA A 162 -5.34 -6.19 -20.41
N GLY A 163 -4.12 -6.63 -20.22
CA GLY A 163 -3.55 -7.81 -20.86
C GLY A 163 -4.15 -9.14 -20.38
N SER A 164 -4.77 -9.19 -19.21
CA SER A 164 -5.29 -10.41 -18.58
C SER A 164 -6.42 -10.12 -17.62
N VAL A 165 -7.42 -11.00 -17.57
CA VAL A 165 -8.45 -11.03 -16.50
C VAL A 165 -7.89 -11.51 -15.16
N MET A 166 -6.68 -12.09 -15.19
CA MET A 166 -6.02 -12.59 -13.98
C MET A 166 -5.34 -11.49 -13.15
N ASP A 167 -5.50 -10.22 -13.52
CA ASP A 167 -5.11 -9.06 -12.72
C ASP A 167 -6.24 -8.66 -11.75
N TYR A 168 -5.90 -8.03 -10.63
CA TYR A 168 -6.87 -7.38 -9.75
C TYR A 168 -7.05 -5.93 -10.16
N LEU A 169 -7.83 -5.73 -11.23
CA LEU A 169 -8.07 -4.40 -11.77
C LEU A 169 -9.01 -3.59 -10.88
N PRO A 170 -8.77 -2.30 -10.70
CA PRO A 170 -9.72 -1.41 -10.04
C PRO A 170 -10.93 -1.13 -10.95
N ILE A 171 -11.97 -0.50 -10.39
CA ILE A 171 -13.06 0.04 -11.20
C ILE A 171 -12.53 1.27 -11.95
N ASN A 172 -12.68 1.27 -13.28
CA ASN A 172 -12.30 2.40 -14.11
C ASN A 172 -13.31 3.55 -13.97
N ILE A 173 -13.07 4.43 -13.00
CA ILE A 173 -13.91 5.60 -12.73
C ILE A 173 -13.37 6.76 -13.58
N PRO A 174 -14.12 7.23 -14.60
CA PRO A 174 -13.68 8.31 -15.46
C PRO A 174 -13.83 9.67 -14.78
N LEU A 175 -13.00 10.63 -15.18
CA LEU A 175 -13.26 12.04 -14.95
C LEU A 175 -14.43 12.51 -15.82
N GLU A 176 -15.33 13.33 -15.25
CA GLU A 176 -16.50 13.88 -15.97
C GLU A 176 -16.12 14.67 -17.22
N ALA A 177 -14.92 15.22 -17.30
CA ALA A 177 -14.44 16.06 -18.38
C ALA A 177 -13.70 15.29 -19.49
N GLY A 178 -13.67 13.97 -19.46
CA GLY A 178 -13.03 13.16 -20.51
C GLY A 178 -13.90 13.08 -21.75
N PRO A 179 -13.30 13.07 -22.97
CA PRO A 179 -14.05 13.00 -24.22
C PRO A 179 -14.80 11.68 -24.37
N VAL A 180 -14.29 10.59 -23.82
CA VAL A 180 -14.91 9.27 -23.84
C VAL A 180 -14.70 8.59 -22.52
N LYS A 181 -15.78 8.04 -21.98
CA LYS A 181 -15.75 7.13 -20.84
C LYS A 181 -15.56 5.72 -21.34
N GLY A 182 -14.49 5.05 -20.94
CA GLY A 182 -14.25 3.62 -21.18
C GLY A 182 -15.26 2.72 -20.46
N ASP A 183 -15.06 1.42 -20.57
CA ASP A 183 -15.81 0.45 -19.78
C ASP A 183 -15.42 0.54 -18.29
N TRP A 184 -16.35 0.20 -17.41
CA TRP A 184 -16.13 0.26 -15.97
C TRP A 184 -15.14 -0.80 -15.49
N THR A 185 -15.07 -1.90 -16.23
CA THR A 185 -14.28 -3.07 -15.89
C THR A 185 -13.90 -3.82 -17.16
N MET A 186 -13.16 -4.87 -17.05
CA MET A 186 -12.77 -5.70 -18.17
C MET A 186 -13.98 -6.47 -18.73
N ILE A 187 -14.26 -6.30 -20.02
CA ILE A 187 -15.45 -6.89 -20.66
C ILE A 187 -15.15 -8.21 -21.39
N GLY A 188 -13.91 -8.69 -21.34
CA GLY A 188 -13.48 -9.92 -22.00
C GLY A 188 -12.12 -10.38 -21.50
N ILE A 189 -11.65 -11.50 -22.03
CA ILE A 189 -10.33 -12.04 -21.71
C ILE A 189 -9.24 -11.28 -22.47
N GLY A 190 -8.05 -11.18 -21.86
CA GLY A 190 -6.93 -10.42 -22.42
C GLY A 190 -6.05 -11.20 -23.38
N PRO A 191 -5.15 -10.52 -24.10
CA PRO A 191 -4.20 -11.17 -25.01
C PRO A 191 -3.27 -12.16 -24.30
N TYR A 192 -2.87 -11.88 -23.06
CA TYR A 192 -2.09 -12.81 -22.25
C TYR A 192 -2.86 -14.10 -21.96
N ASP A 193 -4.14 -13.98 -21.57
CA ASP A 193 -4.97 -15.14 -21.26
C ASP A 193 -5.11 -16.06 -22.48
N MET A 194 -5.36 -15.47 -23.66
CA MET A 194 -5.45 -16.19 -24.93
C MET A 194 -4.15 -16.94 -25.23
N TRP A 195 -3.00 -16.28 -25.08
CA TRP A 195 -1.69 -16.87 -25.28
C TRP A 195 -1.38 -17.99 -24.28
N ALA A 196 -1.70 -17.78 -23.00
CA ALA A 196 -1.47 -18.76 -21.94
C ALA A 196 -2.33 -20.02 -22.13
N ILE A 197 -3.58 -19.86 -22.55
CA ILE A 197 -4.47 -20.98 -22.89
C ILE A 197 -4.00 -21.69 -24.17
N GLU A 198 -3.58 -20.95 -25.20
CA GLU A 198 -2.97 -21.55 -26.40
C GLU A 198 -1.76 -22.42 -26.03
N TYR A 199 -0.88 -21.93 -25.16
CA TYR A 199 0.26 -22.68 -24.66
C TYR A 199 -0.15 -23.92 -23.86
N GLY A 200 -1.08 -23.79 -22.91
CA GLY A 200 -1.45 -24.86 -21.99
C GLY A 200 -2.32 -25.95 -22.61
N TYR A 201 -3.07 -25.63 -23.68
CA TYR A 201 -4.10 -26.50 -24.21
C TYR A 201 -3.91 -26.89 -25.68
N THR A 202 -2.80 -26.49 -26.34
CA THR A 202 -2.53 -26.96 -27.70
C THR A 202 -2.24 -28.47 -27.69
N PRO A 203 -2.96 -29.25 -28.52
CA PRO A 203 -2.74 -30.71 -28.58
C PRO A 203 -1.48 -31.10 -29.38
N ASP A 204 -0.89 -30.18 -30.10
CA ASP A 204 0.28 -30.37 -30.93
C ASP A 204 1.50 -29.74 -30.31
N GLU A 205 2.29 -30.54 -29.57
CA GLU A 205 3.51 -30.09 -28.89
C GLU A 205 4.53 -29.47 -29.88
N GLY A 206 4.49 -29.84 -31.15
CA GLY A 206 5.34 -29.27 -32.19
C GLY A 206 5.11 -27.78 -32.44
N LYS A 207 3.95 -27.25 -32.05
CA LYS A 207 3.61 -25.81 -32.12
C LYS A 207 4.09 -25.00 -30.92
N LEU A 208 4.40 -25.63 -29.79
CA LEU A 208 4.82 -24.91 -28.56
C LEU A 208 5.99 -23.94 -28.79
N PRO A 209 7.05 -24.28 -29.57
CA PRO A 209 8.12 -23.33 -29.86
C PRO A 209 7.64 -22.05 -30.55
N GLU A 210 6.64 -22.14 -31.42
CA GLU A 210 6.07 -20.95 -32.11
C GLU A 210 5.24 -20.09 -31.15
N VAL A 211 4.48 -20.72 -30.28
CA VAL A 211 3.72 -20.02 -29.22
C VAL A 211 4.69 -19.27 -28.29
N LEU A 212 5.78 -19.93 -27.89
CA LEU A 212 6.79 -19.35 -26.97
C LEU A 212 7.62 -18.23 -27.60
N LYS A 213 7.76 -18.18 -28.93
CA LYS A 213 8.45 -17.05 -29.61
C LYS A 213 7.76 -15.70 -29.35
N ARG A 214 6.50 -15.70 -28.97
CA ARG A 214 5.71 -14.51 -28.70
C ARG A 214 5.90 -13.96 -27.29
N VAL A 215 6.65 -14.61 -26.42
CA VAL A 215 6.81 -14.27 -24.98
C VAL A 215 7.29 -12.83 -24.73
N ASN A 216 7.96 -12.21 -25.72
CA ASN A 216 8.46 -10.84 -25.61
C ASN A 216 7.51 -9.77 -26.16
N GLU A 217 6.33 -10.17 -26.65
CA GLU A 217 5.31 -9.19 -27.07
C GLU A 217 4.88 -8.35 -25.87
N PRO A 218 4.77 -7.01 -26.02
CA PRO A 218 4.45 -6.12 -24.90
C PRO A 218 3.12 -6.45 -24.20
N GLU A 219 2.17 -7.04 -24.92
CA GLU A 219 0.85 -7.41 -24.42
C GLU A 219 0.88 -8.71 -23.58
N LEU A 220 2.00 -9.45 -23.62
CA LEU A 220 2.18 -10.72 -22.92
C LEU A 220 3.06 -10.59 -21.68
N GLN A 221 3.24 -9.38 -21.15
CA GLN A 221 3.98 -9.16 -19.92
C GLN A 221 3.36 -9.96 -18.77
N PHE A 222 4.23 -10.49 -17.90
CA PHE A 222 3.80 -11.32 -16.78
C PHE A 222 4.57 -10.99 -15.50
N ALA A 223 3.84 -10.82 -14.43
CA ALA A 223 4.32 -10.84 -13.05
C ALA A 223 3.19 -11.34 -12.16
N THR A 224 3.52 -12.09 -11.13
CA THR A 224 2.52 -12.75 -10.29
C THR A 224 2.71 -12.39 -8.81
N ASP A 225 2.11 -13.13 -7.91
CA ASP A 225 2.01 -12.78 -6.49
C ASP A 225 3.35 -12.58 -5.80
N GLU A 226 4.33 -13.43 -6.07
CA GLU A 226 5.67 -13.30 -5.52
C GLU A 226 6.42 -12.04 -6.00
N ASP A 227 5.99 -11.43 -7.10
CA ASP A 227 6.61 -10.22 -7.66
C ASP A 227 6.08 -8.93 -7.02
N THR A 228 4.85 -8.96 -6.46
CA THR A 228 4.13 -7.75 -6.00
C THR A 228 4.73 -7.04 -4.79
N GLY A 229 5.64 -7.62 -4.08
CA GLY A 229 6.38 -7.00 -2.97
C GLY A 229 7.81 -6.67 -3.34
N GLY A 230 8.19 -6.85 -4.60
CA GLY A 230 9.53 -6.73 -5.12
C GLY A 230 9.91 -5.31 -5.55
N ALA A 231 10.92 -5.25 -6.41
CA ALA A 231 11.43 -4.00 -6.96
C ALA A 231 10.67 -3.54 -8.22
N ASP A 232 9.90 -4.42 -8.86
CA ASP A 232 9.17 -4.08 -10.09
C ASP A 232 7.90 -3.30 -9.76
N PRO A 233 7.83 -1.99 -10.08
CA PRO A 233 6.67 -1.17 -9.76
C PRO A 233 5.46 -1.48 -10.63
N LEU A 234 5.63 -2.21 -11.73
CA LEU A 234 4.55 -2.65 -12.61
C LEU A 234 3.91 -3.97 -12.15
N ALA A 235 4.57 -4.72 -11.25
CA ALA A 235 4.00 -5.92 -10.62
C ALA A 235 3.10 -5.51 -9.44
N ARG A 236 1.89 -5.02 -9.74
CA ARG A 236 1.04 -4.39 -8.73
C ARG A 236 -0.43 -4.75 -8.93
N ARG A 237 -1.19 -4.68 -7.85
CA ARG A 237 -2.65 -4.84 -7.79
C ARG A 237 -3.34 -3.47 -7.74
N TYR A 238 -4.53 -3.39 -8.31
CA TYR A 238 -5.45 -2.23 -8.21
C TYR A 238 -4.89 -0.96 -8.85
N ASP A 239 -4.34 -1.10 -10.06
CA ASP A 239 -3.88 0.00 -10.90
C ASP A 239 -4.25 -0.19 -12.36
N TYR A 240 -4.05 0.86 -13.13
CA TYR A 240 -4.15 0.88 -14.59
C TYR A 240 -3.01 1.70 -15.18
N SER A 241 -2.84 1.54 -16.46
CA SER A 241 -1.99 2.32 -17.34
C SER A 241 -0.56 1.83 -17.47
N LYS A 242 -0.09 1.88 -18.69
CA LYS A 242 1.31 1.70 -19.08
C LYS A 242 2.24 2.71 -18.38
N ASP A 243 1.72 3.90 -18.04
CA ASP A 243 2.33 4.87 -17.15
C ASP A 243 1.44 5.03 -15.91
N PRO A 244 1.69 4.30 -14.81
CA PRO A 244 0.89 4.38 -13.60
C PRO A 244 0.85 5.78 -12.96
N LEU A 245 1.78 6.68 -13.30
CA LEU A 245 1.71 8.07 -12.86
C LEU A 245 0.49 8.79 -13.43
N ASP A 246 0.13 8.52 -14.69
CA ASP A 246 -1.09 9.08 -15.32
C ASP A 246 -2.33 8.64 -14.54
N TYR A 247 -2.37 7.36 -14.17
CA TYR A 247 -3.47 6.82 -13.36
C TYR A 247 -3.49 7.43 -11.95
N ALA A 248 -2.34 7.50 -11.27
CA ALA A 248 -2.24 8.12 -9.95
C ALA A 248 -2.69 9.58 -9.96
N GLN A 249 -2.29 10.35 -10.98
CA GLN A 249 -2.72 11.73 -11.16
C GLN A 249 -4.22 11.82 -11.45
N ASN A 250 -4.78 10.89 -12.22
CA ASN A 250 -6.21 10.81 -12.47
C ASN A 250 -6.99 10.57 -11.17
N GLN A 251 -6.54 9.63 -10.34
CA GLN A 251 -7.14 9.36 -9.04
C GLN A 251 -7.08 10.61 -8.12
N MET A 252 -5.99 11.35 -8.10
CA MET A 252 -5.90 12.58 -7.32
C MET A 252 -6.83 13.69 -7.82
N ARG A 253 -7.07 13.76 -9.15
CA ARG A 253 -8.08 14.68 -9.71
C ARG A 253 -9.50 14.30 -9.28
N LEU A 254 -9.82 13.01 -9.27
CA LEU A 254 -11.10 12.50 -8.74
C LEU A 254 -11.24 12.80 -7.24
N VAL A 255 -10.22 12.52 -6.46
CA VAL A 255 -10.18 12.82 -5.01
C VAL A 255 -10.46 14.30 -4.76
N LYS A 256 -9.79 15.19 -5.47
CA LYS A 256 -10.01 16.63 -5.33
C LYS A 256 -11.46 17.02 -5.71
N MET A 257 -11.92 16.58 -6.86
CA MET A 257 -13.27 16.88 -7.35
C MET A 257 -14.35 16.42 -6.36
N TYR A 258 -14.20 15.22 -5.79
CA TYR A 258 -15.19 14.71 -4.84
C TYR A 258 -15.11 15.41 -3.48
N ARG A 259 -13.93 15.81 -3.02
CA ARG A 259 -13.80 16.64 -1.81
C ARG A 259 -14.47 18.01 -1.98
N ASP A 260 -14.25 18.65 -3.12
CA ASP A 260 -14.84 19.95 -3.42
C ASP A 260 -16.38 19.88 -3.43
N ARG A 261 -16.96 18.74 -3.82
CA ARG A 261 -18.43 18.51 -3.92
C ARG A 261 -19.03 17.74 -2.74
N LEU A 262 -18.23 17.35 -1.76
CA LEU A 262 -18.59 16.43 -0.69
C LEU A 262 -19.84 16.89 0.08
N LEU A 263 -19.84 18.12 0.57
CA LEU A 263 -20.91 18.64 1.41
C LEU A 263 -22.17 19.04 0.62
N GLU A 264 -22.00 19.40 -0.64
CA GLU A 264 -23.10 19.91 -1.47
C GLU A 264 -23.79 18.79 -2.26
N LYS A 265 -22.98 17.84 -2.82
CA LYS A 265 -23.50 16.83 -3.73
C LYS A 265 -23.64 15.44 -3.10
N PHE A 266 -22.72 15.05 -2.23
CA PHE A 266 -22.76 13.71 -1.65
C PHE A 266 -23.69 13.59 -0.44
N VAL A 267 -23.72 14.62 0.41
CA VAL A 267 -24.64 14.66 1.56
C VAL A 267 -25.94 15.36 1.17
N LYS A 268 -27.04 14.62 1.17
CA LYS A 268 -28.37 15.10 0.78
C LYS A 268 -29.14 15.61 2.00
N PRO A 269 -30.17 16.48 1.81
CA PRO A 269 -31.09 16.81 2.88
C PRO A 269 -31.72 15.55 3.49
N GLY A 270 -31.62 15.44 4.82
CA GLY A 270 -32.08 14.26 5.57
C GLY A 270 -31.00 13.20 5.85
N ASP A 271 -29.85 13.26 5.18
CA ASP A 271 -28.74 12.39 5.49
C ASP A 271 -28.06 12.79 6.81
N SER A 272 -27.51 11.81 7.52
CA SER A 272 -26.59 12.06 8.64
C SER A 272 -25.27 12.67 8.15
N TRP A 273 -24.71 13.62 8.91
CA TRP A 273 -23.37 14.16 8.64
C TRP A 273 -22.25 13.10 8.71
N ALA A 274 -22.47 11.95 9.35
CA ALA A 274 -21.56 10.81 9.28
C ALA A 274 -21.30 10.36 7.84
N LYS A 275 -22.18 10.64 6.90
CA LYS A 275 -21.99 10.42 5.46
C LYS A 275 -20.86 11.30 4.91
N ALA A 276 -20.74 12.57 5.37
CA ALA A 276 -19.60 13.42 5.00
C ALA A 276 -18.28 12.82 5.48
N ARG A 277 -18.22 12.33 6.72
CA ARG A 277 -17.06 11.63 7.26
C ARG A 277 -16.68 10.42 6.42
N ARG A 278 -17.68 9.57 6.09
CA ARG A 278 -17.45 8.39 5.23
C ARG A 278 -16.89 8.79 3.86
N GLY A 279 -17.48 9.78 3.21
CA GLY A 279 -17.01 10.26 1.91
C GLY A 279 -15.58 10.84 1.98
N TYR A 280 -15.27 11.62 3.00
CA TYR A 280 -13.92 12.14 3.20
C TYR A 280 -12.90 11.01 3.40
N GLU A 281 -13.21 10.00 4.24
CA GLU A 281 -12.37 8.82 4.45
C GLU A 281 -12.14 8.02 3.16
N LEU A 282 -13.16 7.86 2.30
CA LEU A 282 -12.99 7.23 0.99
C LEU A 282 -11.98 7.98 0.13
N THR A 283 -12.04 9.32 0.13
CA THR A 283 -11.06 10.13 -0.62
C THR A 283 -9.65 10.03 -0.05
N LEU A 284 -9.48 9.93 1.27
CA LEU A 284 -8.17 9.67 1.89
C LEU A 284 -7.63 8.28 1.54
N SER A 285 -8.50 7.29 1.45
CA SER A 285 -8.13 5.93 1.04
C SER A 285 -7.61 5.91 -0.40
N GLU A 286 -8.30 6.56 -1.34
CA GLU A 286 -7.86 6.67 -2.74
C GLU A 286 -6.55 7.46 -2.86
N GLN A 287 -6.39 8.55 -2.13
CA GLN A 287 -5.11 9.27 -2.05
C GLN A 287 -3.97 8.36 -1.57
N THR A 288 -4.23 7.54 -0.53
CA THR A 288 -3.24 6.61 0.01
C THR A 288 -2.87 5.52 -1.01
N LYS A 289 -3.85 5.00 -1.77
CA LYS A 289 -3.59 4.04 -2.86
C LYS A 289 -2.68 4.66 -3.93
N ALA A 290 -2.97 5.88 -4.40
CA ALA A 290 -2.16 6.58 -5.39
C ALA A 290 -0.72 6.83 -4.89
N LEU A 291 -0.57 7.25 -3.61
CA LEU A 291 0.75 7.43 -2.99
C LEU A 291 1.53 6.11 -2.90
N SER A 292 0.88 5.04 -2.46
CA SER A 292 1.49 3.71 -2.38
C SER A 292 1.90 3.18 -3.75
N MET A 293 1.15 3.49 -4.79
CA MET A 293 1.48 3.12 -6.17
C MET A 293 2.79 3.77 -6.59
N MET A 294 2.97 5.05 -6.35
CA MET A 294 4.17 5.78 -6.76
C MET A 294 5.41 5.42 -5.93
N ALA A 295 5.23 4.92 -4.71
CA ALA A 295 6.36 4.54 -3.86
C ALA A 295 7.26 3.46 -4.46
N GLY A 296 6.71 2.52 -5.20
CA GLY A 296 7.45 1.44 -5.86
C GLY A 296 8.42 1.92 -6.95
N TRP A 297 8.21 3.13 -7.48
CA TRP A 297 9.04 3.68 -8.53
C TRP A 297 10.38 4.20 -8.02
N VAL A 298 10.45 4.72 -6.80
CA VAL A 298 11.69 5.21 -6.19
C VAL A 298 12.57 4.02 -5.80
N GLY A 299 13.73 3.89 -6.44
CA GLY A 299 14.59 2.72 -6.32
C GLY A 299 13.97 1.45 -6.94
N GLY A 300 12.98 1.62 -7.82
CA GLY A 300 12.37 0.52 -8.54
C GLY A 300 13.24 -0.01 -9.69
N ALA A 301 12.96 -1.24 -10.11
CA ALA A 301 13.57 -1.86 -11.28
C ALA A 301 12.57 -2.79 -11.95
N ASN A 302 12.49 -2.74 -13.28
CA ASN A 302 11.71 -3.69 -14.07
C ASN A 302 12.42 -5.04 -14.07
N ILE A 303 11.65 -6.09 -13.79
CA ILE A 303 12.14 -7.46 -13.73
C ILE A 303 11.41 -8.29 -14.79
N ILE A 304 12.15 -9.02 -15.59
CA ILE A 304 11.62 -9.96 -16.56
C ILE A 304 12.21 -11.35 -16.35
N ARG A 305 11.46 -12.36 -16.77
CA ARG A 305 11.82 -13.77 -16.57
C ARG A 305 12.42 -14.42 -17.82
N ASP A 306 12.87 -13.61 -18.77
CA ASP A 306 13.51 -14.07 -20.01
C ASP A 306 14.75 -14.91 -19.68
N LYS A 307 14.97 -15.94 -20.48
CA LYS A 307 16.14 -16.79 -20.46
C LYS A 307 17.10 -16.38 -21.55
N LYS A 308 18.36 -16.73 -21.38
CA LYS A 308 19.36 -16.50 -22.42
C LYS A 308 18.96 -17.25 -23.70
N GLY A 309 18.80 -16.49 -24.78
CA GLY A 309 18.37 -17.02 -26.07
C GLY A 309 16.89 -16.80 -26.39
N ASP A 310 16.10 -16.27 -25.45
CA ASP A 310 14.74 -15.85 -25.72
C ASP A 310 14.72 -14.67 -26.70
N PRO A 311 13.63 -14.48 -27.48
CA PRO A 311 13.52 -13.38 -28.42
C PRO A 311 13.65 -12.01 -27.75
N GLY A 312 14.37 -11.09 -28.41
CA GLY A 312 14.46 -9.68 -28.00
C GLY A 312 15.66 -9.32 -27.12
N ASP A 313 16.42 -10.28 -26.62
CA ASP A 313 17.64 -10.06 -25.80
C ASP A 313 17.43 -8.98 -24.69
N ARG A 314 16.30 -9.08 -23.99
CA ARG A 314 15.92 -8.12 -22.94
C ARG A 314 16.75 -8.36 -21.69
N LYS A 315 17.14 -7.27 -21.01
CA LYS A 315 17.84 -7.36 -19.73
C LYS A 315 16.88 -7.86 -18.64
N SER A 316 17.30 -8.85 -17.86
CA SER A 316 16.49 -9.43 -16.78
C SER A 316 16.19 -8.44 -15.65
N LEU A 317 17.02 -7.42 -15.49
CA LEU A 317 16.88 -6.34 -14.49
C LEU A 317 17.25 -5.01 -15.14
N THR A 318 16.36 -4.03 -15.03
CA THR A 318 16.57 -2.67 -15.55
C THR A 318 16.04 -1.67 -14.54
N PRO A 319 16.86 -0.76 -13.98
CA PRO A 319 16.37 0.31 -13.12
C PRO A 319 15.27 1.12 -13.80
N VAL A 320 14.29 1.54 -13.02
CA VAL A 320 13.26 2.48 -13.51
C VAL A 320 13.93 3.74 -14.04
N PRO A 321 13.50 4.29 -15.19
CA PRO A 321 14.05 5.51 -15.75
C PRO A 321 14.09 6.66 -14.73
N VAL A 322 15.17 7.43 -14.75
CA VAL A 322 15.48 8.48 -13.77
C VAL A 322 14.37 9.52 -13.67
N ASP A 323 13.85 9.96 -14.80
CA ASP A 323 12.76 10.95 -14.86
C ASP A 323 11.47 10.42 -14.25
N GLN A 324 11.18 9.15 -14.39
CA GLN A 324 10.01 8.50 -13.78
C GLN A 324 10.16 8.39 -12.27
N GLN A 325 11.34 8.01 -11.76
CA GLN A 325 11.61 7.98 -10.33
C GLN A 325 11.46 9.37 -9.70
N ARG A 326 12.01 10.42 -10.34
CA ARG A 326 11.90 11.81 -9.87
C ARG A 326 10.45 12.29 -9.88
N LYS A 327 9.70 12.02 -10.95
CA LYS A 327 8.27 12.37 -11.04
C LYS A 327 7.45 11.67 -9.95
N ALA A 328 7.73 10.39 -9.67
CA ALA A 328 7.05 9.65 -8.61
C ALA A 328 7.35 10.23 -7.23
N LEU A 329 8.62 10.57 -6.95
CA LEU A 329 9.01 11.24 -5.71
C LEU A 329 8.35 12.61 -5.55
N ASP A 330 8.32 13.41 -6.63
CA ASP A 330 7.65 14.71 -6.64
C ASP A 330 6.15 14.58 -6.38
N PHE A 331 5.49 13.61 -7.03
CA PHE A 331 4.09 13.32 -6.80
C PHE A 331 3.81 12.97 -5.34
N MET A 332 4.62 12.09 -4.74
CA MET A 332 4.45 11.69 -3.34
C MET A 332 4.59 12.89 -2.40
N ILE A 333 5.59 13.74 -2.62
CA ILE A 333 5.81 14.96 -1.83
C ILE A 333 4.62 15.92 -1.99
N GLN A 334 4.19 16.20 -3.21
CA GLN A 334 3.09 17.12 -3.49
C GLN A 334 1.77 16.66 -2.89
N GLN A 335 1.50 15.35 -2.96
CA GLN A 335 0.21 14.79 -2.56
C GLN A 335 0.15 14.33 -1.09
N SER A 336 1.21 14.54 -0.28
CA SER A 336 1.18 14.12 1.12
C SER A 336 1.89 15.07 2.11
N PHE A 337 2.81 15.93 1.65
CA PHE A 337 3.56 16.79 2.57
C PHE A 337 2.90 18.14 2.79
N ARG A 338 2.03 18.58 1.89
CA ARG A 338 1.37 19.88 1.94
C ARG A 338 0.00 19.79 2.58
N ASP A 339 -0.38 20.81 3.35
CA ASP A 339 -1.68 20.89 4.02
C ASP A 339 -2.82 20.86 2.99
N GLU A 340 -2.63 21.53 1.85
CA GLU A 340 -3.60 21.65 0.77
C GLU A 340 -3.92 20.29 0.10
N ALA A 341 -2.97 19.33 0.15
CA ALA A 341 -3.16 18.00 -0.41
C ALA A 341 -4.33 17.23 0.23
N PHE A 342 -4.73 17.62 1.43
CA PHE A 342 -5.81 16.95 2.17
C PHE A 342 -7.18 17.63 2.01
N GLY A 343 -7.24 18.80 1.35
CA GLY A 343 -8.49 19.49 1.05
C GLY A 343 -9.33 19.83 2.30
N LEU A 344 -8.68 20.05 3.43
CA LEU A 344 -9.34 20.38 4.69
C LEU A 344 -9.77 21.85 4.71
N SER A 345 -11.03 22.06 5.07
CA SER A 345 -11.57 23.38 5.40
C SER A 345 -12.32 23.32 6.72
N PRO A 346 -12.52 24.43 7.43
CA PRO A 346 -13.37 24.46 8.61
C PRO A 346 -14.76 23.88 8.32
N ALA A 347 -15.36 24.20 7.18
CA ALA A 347 -16.67 23.72 6.77
C ALA A 347 -16.74 22.19 6.65
N ILE A 348 -15.69 21.54 6.18
CA ILE A 348 -15.61 20.08 6.14
C ILE A 348 -15.42 19.54 7.57
N GLN A 349 -14.43 20.07 8.32
CA GLN A 349 -14.10 19.56 9.65
C GLN A 349 -15.26 19.58 10.63
N GLU A 350 -16.07 20.63 10.62
CA GLU A 350 -17.28 20.77 11.44
C GLU A 350 -18.33 19.68 11.18
N ARG A 351 -18.24 18.95 10.07
CA ARG A 351 -19.18 17.94 9.60
C ARG A 351 -18.63 16.52 9.56
N LEU A 352 -17.47 16.29 10.16
CA LEU A 352 -16.84 14.97 10.21
C LEU A 352 -17.15 14.18 11.51
N ALA A 353 -18.19 14.54 12.24
CA ALA A 353 -18.61 13.79 13.41
C ALA A 353 -19.11 12.38 13.02
N SER A 354 -18.97 11.42 13.93
CA SER A 354 -19.62 10.12 13.79
C SER A 354 -21.06 10.17 14.27
N ASP A 355 -21.90 9.23 13.82
CA ASP A 355 -23.19 8.99 14.41
C ASP A 355 -23.03 8.54 15.87
N LYS A 356 -23.91 9.05 16.72
CA LYS A 356 -23.90 8.73 18.15
C LYS A 356 -24.65 7.44 18.48
N TRP A 357 -25.35 6.88 17.51
CA TRP A 357 -26.14 5.67 17.69
C TRP A 357 -25.29 4.46 17.37
N ILE A 358 -25.15 3.58 18.35
CA ILE A 358 -24.43 2.33 18.24
C ILE A 358 -25.39 1.23 18.64
N ASP A 359 -25.46 0.19 17.83
CA ASP A 359 -26.26 -0.98 18.13
C ASP A 359 -25.79 -1.67 19.41
N GLU A 360 -26.71 -2.33 20.08
CA GLU A 360 -26.43 -3.15 21.25
C GLU A 360 -25.31 -4.14 20.95
N GLY A 361 -24.26 -4.13 21.77
CA GLY A 361 -23.06 -4.97 21.56
C GLY A 361 -21.84 -4.22 21.04
N ALA A 362 -21.94 -2.99 20.59
CA ALA A 362 -20.77 -2.15 20.37
C ALA A 362 -20.09 -1.82 21.70
N ARG A 363 -18.85 -2.29 21.86
CA ARG A 363 -18.14 -2.26 23.15
C ARG A 363 -17.61 -0.90 23.58
N SER A 364 -17.47 0.03 22.65
CA SER A 364 -17.14 1.42 22.95
C SER A 364 -17.52 2.32 21.80
N MET A 365 -18.14 3.45 22.12
CA MET A 365 -18.15 4.58 21.23
C MET A 365 -16.84 5.31 21.42
N GLY A 366 -15.99 5.33 20.39
CA GLY A 366 -14.84 6.22 20.36
C GLY A 366 -15.25 7.67 20.47
N ASP A 367 -14.29 8.56 20.58
CA ASP A 367 -14.55 10.01 20.52
C ASP A 367 -15.36 10.32 19.25
N GLY A 368 -16.50 10.99 19.41
CA GLY A 368 -17.35 11.39 18.28
C GLY A 368 -16.70 12.42 17.37
N THR A 369 -15.62 13.07 17.84
CA THR A 369 -14.86 14.04 17.04
C THR A 369 -13.99 13.33 16.00
N TYR A 370 -13.61 14.07 14.96
CA TYR A 370 -12.70 13.57 13.95
C TYR A 370 -11.28 14.01 14.28
N GLN A 371 -10.43 13.05 14.63
CA GLN A 371 -9.03 13.30 15.00
C GLN A 371 -8.17 13.55 13.75
N VAL A 372 -8.38 14.70 13.13
CA VAL A 372 -7.82 15.04 11.82
C VAL A 372 -6.28 15.02 11.79
N ASN A 373 -5.65 15.48 12.86
CA ASN A 373 -4.19 15.49 12.94
C ASN A 373 -3.60 14.08 12.91
N ASP A 374 -4.18 13.16 13.68
CA ASP A 374 -3.70 11.77 13.75
C ASP A 374 -3.97 11.04 12.44
N ARG A 375 -5.12 11.29 11.83
CA ARG A 375 -5.50 10.67 10.57
C ARG A 375 -4.55 11.04 9.43
N ILE A 376 -4.25 12.33 9.30
CA ILE A 376 -3.32 12.82 8.27
C ILE A 376 -1.88 12.40 8.59
N MET A 377 -1.48 12.49 9.84
CA MET A 377 -0.17 11.99 10.28
C MET A 377 0.02 10.52 9.90
N GLY A 378 -1.02 9.68 10.00
CA GLY A 378 -0.97 8.29 9.57
C GLY A 378 -0.62 8.14 8.07
N ILE A 379 -1.19 8.99 7.19
CA ILE A 379 -0.87 9.00 5.76
C ILE A 379 0.58 9.47 5.54
N GLN A 380 0.98 10.56 6.19
CA GLN A 380 2.33 11.10 6.11
C GLN A 380 3.38 10.08 6.60
N ALA A 381 3.10 9.40 7.71
CA ALA A 381 3.94 8.33 8.24
C ALA A 381 4.05 7.15 7.28
N SER A 382 2.96 6.79 6.59
CA SER A 382 2.97 5.76 5.54
C SER A 382 3.93 6.12 4.42
N VAL A 383 3.85 7.35 3.92
CA VAL A 383 4.74 7.84 2.85
C VAL A 383 6.20 7.84 3.31
N MET A 384 6.47 8.31 4.52
CA MET A 384 7.82 8.26 5.10
C MET A 384 8.34 6.81 5.20
N THR A 385 7.49 5.87 5.61
CA THR A 385 7.85 4.46 5.67
C THR A 385 8.20 3.90 4.29
N MET A 386 7.44 4.25 3.27
CA MET A 386 7.68 3.77 1.91
C MET A 386 8.96 4.34 1.30
N LEU A 387 9.25 5.63 1.55
CA LEU A 387 10.42 6.30 0.97
C LEU A 387 11.71 6.03 1.75
N LEU A 388 11.66 6.02 3.09
CA LEU A 388 12.83 6.03 3.95
C LEU A 388 13.14 4.67 4.60
N ASN A 389 12.41 3.60 4.25
CA ASN A 389 12.78 2.29 4.79
C ASN A 389 14.13 1.81 4.21
N PRO A 390 14.92 1.06 4.98
CA PRO A 390 16.25 0.62 4.57
C PRO A 390 16.27 -0.19 3.27
N SER A 391 15.21 -0.94 2.96
CA SER A 391 15.15 -1.74 1.72
C SER A 391 14.97 -0.87 0.48
N THR A 392 14.14 0.19 0.55
CA THR A 392 14.00 1.17 -0.53
C THR A 392 15.31 1.94 -0.74
N LEU A 393 15.89 2.45 0.36
CA LEU A 393 17.15 3.21 0.30
C LEU A 393 18.31 2.34 -0.22
N ARG A 394 18.38 1.07 0.17
CA ARG A 394 19.34 0.12 -0.39
C ARG A 394 19.14 -0.05 -1.89
N ARG A 395 17.92 -0.25 -2.36
CA ARG A 395 17.67 -0.38 -3.81
C ARG A 395 18.07 0.86 -4.59
N VAL A 396 17.79 2.05 -4.06
CA VAL A 396 18.30 3.30 -4.67
C VAL A 396 19.81 3.25 -4.80
N PHE A 397 20.51 2.90 -3.71
CA PHE A 397 21.99 2.83 -3.67
C PHE A 397 22.56 1.75 -4.58
N ASP A 398 21.94 0.57 -4.64
CA ASP A 398 22.40 -0.53 -5.49
C ASP A 398 22.12 -0.23 -6.98
N ASN A 399 20.97 0.39 -7.29
CA ASN A 399 20.56 0.70 -8.66
C ASN A 399 21.47 1.75 -9.31
N GLU A 400 21.98 2.73 -8.56
CA GLU A 400 22.87 3.76 -9.13
C GLU A 400 24.16 3.14 -9.70
N GLN A 401 24.61 2.01 -9.15
CA GLN A 401 25.80 1.30 -9.63
C GLN A 401 25.60 0.56 -10.96
N MET A 402 24.33 0.31 -11.35
CA MET A 402 24.01 -0.31 -12.63
C MET A 402 24.01 0.71 -13.80
N ILE A 403 24.08 1.99 -13.47
CA ILE A 403 24.05 3.08 -14.46
C ILE A 403 25.49 3.56 -14.66
N PRO A 404 25.98 3.66 -15.91
CA PRO A 404 27.30 4.21 -16.19
C PRO A 404 27.51 5.58 -15.54
N ALA A 405 28.72 5.84 -15.01
CA ALA A 405 29.01 7.05 -14.25
C ALA A 405 28.88 8.37 -15.03
N ASP A 406 28.86 8.30 -16.35
CA ASP A 406 28.64 9.42 -17.26
C ASP A 406 27.15 9.65 -17.61
N GLN A 407 26.26 8.82 -17.07
CA GLN A 407 24.82 8.94 -17.25
C GLN A 407 24.15 9.41 -15.95
N ASP A 408 23.01 10.07 -16.11
CA ASP A 408 22.21 10.55 -14.97
C ASP A 408 21.56 9.38 -14.21
N ALA A 409 21.63 9.42 -12.89
CA ALA A 409 21.08 8.41 -11.99
C ALA A 409 20.42 9.08 -10.78
N VAL A 410 19.34 8.47 -10.28
CA VAL A 410 18.79 8.85 -8.97
C VAL A 410 19.71 8.28 -7.89
N THR A 411 20.30 9.15 -7.09
CA THR A 411 21.24 8.75 -6.05
C THR A 411 20.62 8.76 -4.67
N LEU A 412 21.20 8.01 -3.76
CA LEU A 412 20.74 7.99 -2.36
C LEU A 412 20.79 9.36 -1.68
N PRO A 413 21.85 10.19 -1.85
CA PRO A 413 21.85 11.57 -1.36
C PRO A 413 20.70 12.41 -1.94
N GLU A 414 20.43 12.32 -3.25
CA GLU A 414 19.34 13.06 -3.91
C GLU A 414 17.98 12.79 -3.27
N VAL A 415 17.65 11.50 -3.01
CA VAL A 415 16.38 11.13 -2.38
C VAL A 415 16.27 11.68 -0.97
N LEU A 416 17.31 11.52 -0.15
CA LEU A 416 17.31 12.01 1.23
C LEU A 416 17.25 13.54 1.29
N ASP A 417 18.03 14.24 0.46
CA ASP A 417 18.02 15.70 0.38
C ASP A 417 16.65 16.23 -0.03
N LYS A 418 16.04 15.65 -1.07
CA LYS A 418 14.75 16.09 -1.59
C LYS A 418 13.62 15.90 -0.57
N VAL A 419 13.59 14.78 0.14
CA VAL A 419 12.63 14.53 1.23
C VAL A 419 12.86 15.52 2.38
N THR A 420 14.11 15.73 2.78
CA THR A 420 14.47 16.67 3.86
C THR A 420 14.08 18.10 3.52
N GLN A 421 14.44 18.58 2.34
CA GLN A 421 14.09 19.93 1.89
C GLN A 421 12.58 20.13 1.86
N ALA A 422 11.83 19.16 1.31
CA ALA A 422 10.38 19.23 1.24
C ALA A 422 9.70 19.20 2.63
N ALA A 423 10.24 18.42 3.58
CA ALA A 423 9.70 18.34 4.93
C ALA A 423 9.96 19.61 5.77
N TRP A 424 11.04 20.35 5.52
CA TRP A 424 11.45 21.51 6.31
C TRP A 424 11.43 22.84 5.53
N THR A 425 10.63 22.92 4.49
CA THR A 425 10.52 24.10 3.57
C THR A 425 10.22 25.41 4.30
N GLU A 426 9.45 25.37 5.41
CA GLU A 426 9.09 26.57 6.16
C GLU A 426 10.30 27.30 6.76
N LEU A 427 11.42 26.61 6.89
CA LEU A 427 12.66 27.18 7.44
C LEU A 427 13.58 27.79 6.37
N ASP A 428 13.28 27.60 5.07
CA ASP A 428 14.12 28.08 3.96
C ASP A 428 13.85 29.54 3.59
N ALA A 429 12.68 30.06 3.92
CA ALA A 429 12.29 31.44 3.60
C ALA A 429 12.03 32.28 4.85
N LYS A 430 12.20 33.59 4.74
CA LYS A 430 11.72 34.47 5.80
C LYS A 430 10.20 34.42 5.89
N PRO A 431 9.62 34.54 7.12
CA PRO A 431 8.18 34.57 7.28
C PRO A 431 7.55 35.75 6.55
N GLU A 432 6.46 35.50 5.83
CA GLU A 432 5.59 36.57 5.33
C GLU A 432 4.64 37.00 6.46
N GLY A 433 4.97 38.08 7.13
CA GLY A 433 4.18 38.64 8.23
C GLY A 433 4.47 38.01 9.60
N GLU A 434 3.66 38.38 10.59
CA GLU A 434 3.78 37.93 11.99
C GLU A 434 3.16 36.54 12.18
N SER A 435 3.92 35.65 12.82
CA SER A 435 3.44 34.33 13.20
C SER A 435 2.68 34.40 14.52
N THR A 436 1.49 33.80 14.57
CA THR A 436 0.66 33.73 15.78
C THR A 436 0.22 32.29 16.06
N THR A 437 -0.28 32.01 17.25
CA THR A 437 -0.84 30.69 17.58
C THR A 437 -1.99 30.27 16.67
N ARG A 438 -2.72 31.20 16.06
CA ARG A 438 -3.79 30.92 15.11
C ARG A 438 -3.30 30.84 13.65
N LYS A 439 -2.15 31.43 13.36
CA LYS A 439 -1.45 31.35 12.08
C LYS A 439 0.03 31.03 12.35
N PRO A 440 0.33 29.80 12.75
CA PRO A 440 1.69 29.43 13.14
C PRO A 440 2.62 29.38 11.93
N ARG A 441 3.92 29.61 12.18
CA ARG A 441 4.98 29.49 11.17
C ARG A 441 5.01 28.10 10.55
N VAL A 442 4.89 27.07 11.38
CA VAL A 442 4.78 25.67 10.96
C VAL A 442 3.39 25.17 11.37
N SER A 443 2.55 24.79 10.43
CA SER A 443 1.18 24.30 10.68
C SER A 443 1.18 23.02 11.52
N SER A 444 0.03 22.63 12.08
CA SER A 444 -0.07 21.40 12.89
C SER A 444 0.29 20.15 12.05
N LEU A 445 -0.19 20.06 10.82
CA LEU A 445 0.09 18.93 9.94
C LEU A 445 1.57 18.89 9.54
N ARG A 446 2.15 20.05 9.28
CA ARG A 446 3.58 20.17 8.96
C ARG A 446 4.47 19.84 10.16
N ARG A 447 4.11 20.25 11.37
CA ARG A 447 4.83 19.83 12.59
C ARG A 447 4.80 18.32 12.78
N ASN A 448 3.67 17.68 12.50
CA ASN A 448 3.55 16.23 12.56
C ASN A 448 4.45 15.55 11.52
N LEU A 449 4.42 16.01 10.28
CA LEU A 449 5.32 15.54 9.22
C LEU A 449 6.80 15.69 9.59
N GLN A 450 7.19 16.85 10.12
CA GLN A 450 8.57 17.13 10.54
C GLN A 450 9.02 16.20 11.69
N ARG A 451 8.12 15.90 12.65
CA ARG A 451 8.40 14.92 13.72
C ARG A 451 8.58 13.51 13.17
N GLU A 452 7.70 13.09 12.26
CA GLU A 452 7.83 11.78 11.61
C GLU A 452 9.13 11.69 10.83
N HIS A 453 9.45 12.69 10.00
CA HIS A 453 10.70 12.73 9.26
C HIS A 453 11.92 12.68 10.17
N LEU A 454 11.94 13.50 11.23
CA LEU A 454 13.01 13.51 12.22
C LEU A 454 13.16 12.14 12.88
N GLY A 455 12.05 11.52 13.30
CA GLY A 455 12.05 10.18 13.88
C GLY A 455 12.66 9.14 12.95
N ARG A 456 12.34 9.19 11.64
CA ARG A 456 12.93 8.28 10.64
C ARG A 456 14.44 8.48 10.51
N LEU A 457 14.91 9.72 10.42
CA LEU A 457 16.34 10.00 10.34
C LEU A 457 17.09 9.60 11.61
N VAL A 458 16.47 9.78 12.79
CA VAL A 458 17.02 9.30 14.06
C VAL A 458 17.17 7.78 14.04
N ASP A 459 16.12 7.06 13.67
CA ASP A 459 16.14 5.59 13.58
C ASP A 459 17.19 5.08 12.57
N LEU A 460 17.30 5.74 11.41
CA LEU A 460 18.30 5.41 10.40
C LEU A 460 19.73 5.72 10.88
N THR A 461 19.92 6.81 11.64
CA THR A 461 21.22 7.19 12.20
C THR A 461 21.68 6.23 13.29
N LEU A 462 20.76 5.72 14.11
CA LEU A 462 21.02 4.83 15.23
C LEU A 462 20.89 3.35 14.86
N MET A 463 20.60 3.02 13.62
CA MET A 463 20.49 1.63 13.18
C MET A 463 21.83 0.90 13.30
N ASP A 464 21.78 -0.39 13.61
CA ASP A 464 22.95 -1.25 13.58
C ASP A 464 23.43 -1.42 12.13
N GLY A 465 24.68 -1.10 11.89
CA GLY A 465 25.28 -1.15 10.56
C GLY A 465 25.61 -2.57 10.12
N GLY A 466 24.60 -3.45 9.97
CA GLY A 466 24.80 -4.86 9.67
C GLY A 466 25.33 -5.17 8.26
N ASN A 467 25.14 -4.28 7.28
CA ASN A 467 25.64 -4.43 5.92
C ASN A 467 26.16 -3.12 5.31
N ALA A 468 26.85 -3.21 4.18
CA ALA A 468 27.51 -2.04 3.55
C ALA A 468 26.55 -0.90 3.20
N ALA A 469 25.39 -1.20 2.64
CA ALA A 469 24.38 -0.19 2.29
C ALA A 469 23.83 0.51 3.55
N GLN A 470 23.60 -0.21 4.63
CA GLN A 470 23.15 0.36 5.90
C GLN A 470 24.17 1.32 6.51
N GLN A 471 25.47 1.05 6.38
CA GLN A 471 26.53 1.97 6.80
C GLN A 471 26.43 3.31 6.05
N THR A 472 26.26 3.26 4.74
CA THR A 472 26.10 4.45 3.89
C THR A 472 24.83 5.21 4.24
N ILE A 473 23.68 4.52 4.37
CA ILE A 473 22.39 5.10 4.76
C ILE A 473 22.51 5.82 6.11
N ARG A 474 23.12 5.18 7.11
CA ARG A 474 23.33 5.76 8.44
C ARG A 474 24.13 7.06 8.38
N THR A 475 25.23 7.06 7.63
CA THR A 475 26.10 8.24 7.51
C THR A 475 25.36 9.39 6.83
N LEU A 476 24.61 9.12 5.77
CA LEU A 476 23.83 10.13 5.06
C LEU A 476 22.66 10.64 5.91
N ALA A 477 21.98 9.78 6.67
CA ALA A 477 20.92 10.21 7.60
C ALA A 477 21.47 11.15 8.69
N ALA A 478 22.64 10.84 9.25
CA ALA A 478 23.31 11.74 10.19
C ALA A 478 23.69 13.10 9.55
N MET A 479 24.05 13.10 8.26
CA MET A 479 24.29 14.35 7.51
C MET A 479 22.99 15.16 7.39
N GLN A 480 21.87 14.53 7.06
CA GLN A 480 20.57 15.20 7.01
C GLN A 480 20.17 15.80 8.36
N LEU A 481 20.42 15.10 9.47
CA LEU A 481 20.17 15.65 10.81
C LEU A 481 20.99 16.92 11.08
N LYS A 482 22.25 16.99 10.61
CA LYS A 482 23.09 18.18 10.74
C LYS A 482 22.53 19.36 9.92
N GLU A 483 22.06 19.12 8.69
CA GLU A 483 21.45 20.16 7.86
C GLU A 483 20.14 20.67 8.47
N ILE A 484 19.29 19.78 8.99
CA ILE A 484 18.06 20.19 9.70
C ILE A 484 18.43 21.02 10.94
N LYS A 485 19.43 20.59 11.72
CA LYS A 485 19.88 21.33 12.90
C LYS A 485 20.29 22.76 12.55
N LYS A 486 21.06 22.94 11.49
CA LYS A 486 21.49 24.27 11.01
C LYS A 486 20.30 25.17 10.67
N LYS A 487 19.27 24.64 9.98
CA LYS A 487 18.04 25.38 9.66
C LYS A 487 17.24 25.73 10.92
N VAL A 488 17.11 24.79 11.84
CA VAL A 488 16.39 24.96 13.12
C VAL A 488 17.09 25.99 14.00
N ASP A 489 18.41 25.89 14.15
CA ASP A 489 19.20 26.84 14.94
C ASP A 489 19.03 28.26 14.39
N ALA A 490 19.15 28.44 13.07
CA ALA A 490 18.96 29.74 12.43
C ALA A 490 17.55 30.32 12.64
N ALA A 491 16.50 29.46 12.56
CA ALA A 491 15.13 29.89 12.78
C ALA A 491 14.85 30.30 14.25
N LEU A 492 15.42 29.59 15.21
CA LEU A 492 15.31 29.90 16.63
C LEU A 492 16.07 31.21 16.97
N GLU A 493 17.26 31.40 16.40
CA GLU A 493 18.08 32.62 16.57
C GLU A 493 17.41 33.85 15.96
N ALA A 494 16.78 33.70 14.79
CA ALA A 494 16.07 34.80 14.14
C ALA A 494 14.84 35.25 14.94
N GLY A 495 14.27 34.43 15.79
CA GLY A 495 13.13 34.78 16.64
C GLY A 495 11.83 35.00 15.85
N GLY A 496 10.84 35.66 16.47
CA GLY A 496 9.56 35.95 15.82
C GLY A 496 8.66 34.75 15.57
N LEU A 497 8.93 33.63 16.24
CA LEU A 497 8.14 32.39 16.17
C LEU A 497 6.95 32.43 17.12
N ASP A 498 5.81 31.88 16.67
CA ASP A 498 4.71 31.58 17.57
C ASP A 498 5.06 30.46 18.56
N ALA A 499 4.26 30.33 19.62
CA ALA A 499 4.51 29.37 20.70
C ALA A 499 4.58 27.90 20.22
N TYR A 500 3.73 27.50 19.24
CA TYR A 500 3.74 26.13 18.72
C TYR A 500 5.01 25.83 17.91
N SER A 501 5.39 26.75 17.02
CA SER A 501 6.58 26.61 16.18
C SER A 501 7.85 26.67 17.03
N SER A 502 7.94 27.58 17.98
CA SER A 502 9.07 27.70 18.90
C SER A 502 9.28 26.43 19.73
N ALA A 503 8.21 25.89 20.35
CA ALA A 503 8.28 24.67 21.12
C ALA A 503 8.70 23.47 20.26
N HIS A 504 8.14 23.35 19.06
CA HIS A 504 8.46 22.28 18.10
C HIS A 504 9.93 22.33 17.66
N LEU A 505 10.41 23.48 17.24
CA LEU A 505 11.79 23.61 16.77
C LEU A 505 12.80 23.43 17.91
N SER A 506 12.50 23.91 19.13
CA SER A 506 13.35 23.69 20.30
C SER A 506 13.45 22.20 20.67
N ASP A 507 12.35 21.46 20.53
CA ASP A 507 12.34 20.00 20.74
C ASP A 507 13.14 19.26 19.66
N ALA A 508 12.99 19.66 18.40
CA ALA A 508 13.78 19.12 17.29
C ALA A 508 15.29 19.37 17.49
N GLN A 509 15.68 20.59 17.85
CA GLN A 509 17.08 20.96 18.16
C GLN A 509 17.67 20.05 19.24
N ARG A 510 16.94 19.91 20.36
CA ARG A 510 17.35 19.06 21.48
C ARG A 510 17.51 17.60 21.08
N THR A 511 16.54 17.07 20.32
CA THR A 511 16.56 15.69 19.85
C THR A 511 17.74 15.43 18.93
N ILE A 512 17.95 16.28 17.91
CA ILE A 512 19.08 16.15 16.98
C ILE A 512 20.42 16.22 17.70
N THR A 513 20.58 17.17 18.63
CA THR A 513 21.81 17.30 19.42
C THR A 513 22.13 16.02 20.17
N LYS A 514 21.15 15.47 20.90
CA LYS A 514 21.32 14.20 21.65
C LYS A 514 21.69 13.03 20.74
N VAL A 515 21.07 12.92 19.58
CA VAL A 515 21.32 11.81 18.64
C VAL A 515 22.70 11.92 18.02
N LEU A 516 23.13 13.12 17.62
CA LEU A 516 24.47 13.33 17.05
C LEU A 516 25.57 13.09 18.09
N ASP A 517 25.34 13.43 19.36
CA ASP A 517 26.26 13.14 20.48
C ASP A 517 26.29 11.63 20.80
N ALA A 518 25.14 10.97 20.82
CA ALA A 518 25.03 9.52 21.09
C ALA A 518 25.70 8.65 20.01
N ASN A 519 25.79 9.15 18.78
CA ASN A 519 26.45 8.45 17.68
C ASN A 519 27.96 8.27 17.89
N PHE A 520 28.54 8.88 18.92
CA PHE A 520 29.95 8.72 19.28
C PHE A 520 30.22 7.52 20.20
N VAL A 521 29.20 6.88 20.74
CA VAL A 521 29.38 5.61 21.43
C VAL A 521 29.64 4.54 20.38
N ALA A 522 30.91 4.12 20.26
CA ALA A 522 31.35 3.15 19.27
C ALA A 522 30.44 1.91 19.31
N ASN A 523 29.67 1.72 18.26
CA ASN A 523 29.03 0.44 18.01
C ASN A 523 30.16 -0.57 17.71
N MET A 524 30.56 -1.29 18.73
CA MET A 524 31.30 -2.52 18.50
C MET A 524 30.42 -3.39 17.61
N PRO A 525 30.94 -3.91 16.51
CA PRO A 525 30.15 -4.82 15.70
C PRO A 525 29.67 -5.95 16.60
N ALA A 526 28.37 -6.09 16.74
CA ALA A 526 27.80 -7.28 17.35
C ALA A 526 28.41 -8.47 16.61
N SER A 527 29.06 -9.33 17.34
CA SER A 527 29.76 -10.50 16.83
C SER A 527 28.97 -11.15 15.70
N ILE A 528 29.64 -11.44 14.61
CA ILE A 528 29.15 -12.24 13.49
C ILE A 528 28.72 -13.60 14.06
N GLY A 529 27.49 -13.69 14.49
CA GLY A 529 26.84 -14.88 15.04
C GLY A 529 25.66 -15.26 14.17
N GLY A 530 25.85 -16.19 13.25
CA GLY A 530 24.79 -17.03 12.73
C GLY A 530 23.98 -16.52 11.54
N GLY A 531 24.52 -16.62 10.36
CA GLY A 531 23.78 -16.63 9.11
C GLY A 531 24.50 -17.55 8.13
N GLY A 532 24.02 -18.80 8.02
CA GLY A 532 24.58 -19.80 7.13
C GLY A 532 24.42 -19.41 5.66
N GLY A 533 25.48 -18.93 5.04
CA GLY A 533 25.68 -18.90 3.59
C GLY A 533 26.96 -19.69 3.26
N PRO A 534 27.08 -20.29 2.09
CA PRO A 534 28.18 -21.22 1.78
C PRO A 534 29.44 -20.48 1.37
N MET A 535 30.14 -19.92 2.33
CA MET A 535 31.61 -19.68 2.25
C MET A 535 32.16 -19.50 3.66
N GLY A 536 32.43 -20.63 4.31
CA GLY A 536 33.13 -20.66 5.57
C GLY A 536 34.60 -20.32 5.38
N ILE A 537 35.04 -19.19 5.93
CA ILE A 537 36.43 -19.04 6.33
C ILE A 537 36.45 -19.45 7.81
N PHE A 538 37.01 -20.61 8.07
CA PHE A 538 37.20 -21.14 9.41
C PHE A 538 38.19 -20.28 10.18
N PHE A 539 37.75 -19.52 11.19
CA PHE A 539 38.60 -19.15 12.30
C PHE A 539 38.25 -20.05 13.50
N GLN A 540 39.19 -20.92 13.85
CA GLN A 540 39.08 -21.76 15.01
C GLN A 540 39.29 -20.90 16.26
N ALA A 541 38.26 -20.76 17.08
CA ALA A 541 38.38 -20.11 18.39
C ALA A 541 39.05 -21.04 19.40
N PRO A 542 39.86 -20.52 20.34
CA PRO A 542 40.49 -21.35 21.37
C PRO A 542 39.43 -21.96 22.27
N GLN A 543 39.50 -23.26 22.48
CA GLN A 543 38.68 -23.98 23.46
C GLN A 543 39.05 -23.55 24.88
N GLY A 544 38.07 -23.11 25.64
CA GLY A 544 38.20 -23.03 27.09
C GLY A 544 37.36 -21.92 27.73
N GLN A 545 36.11 -22.16 27.90
CA GLN A 545 35.33 -21.87 29.13
C GLN A 545 33.88 -22.33 28.95
N ALA A 546 33.43 -23.19 29.83
CA ALA A 546 32.09 -23.75 29.82
C ALA A 546 31.04 -22.64 30.05
N ALA A 547 30.06 -22.57 29.14
CA ALA A 547 28.88 -21.71 29.30
C ALA A 547 28.01 -22.19 30.49
N PRO A 548 27.38 -21.29 31.22
CA PRO A 548 26.45 -21.70 32.25
C PRO A 548 25.23 -22.40 31.66
N VAL A 549 24.88 -23.54 32.25
CA VAL A 549 23.75 -24.39 31.88
C VAL A 549 22.46 -23.58 32.06
N ALA A 550 21.70 -23.41 31.00
CA ALA A 550 20.35 -22.83 31.07
C ALA A 550 19.44 -23.76 31.87
N PRO A 551 18.55 -23.22 32.72
CA PRO A 551 17.59 -24.04 33.46
C PRO A 551 16.65 -24.77 32.51
N ALA A 552 16.36 -26.03 32.84
CA ALA A 552 15.47 -26.90 32.04
C ALA A 552 14.07 -26.27 31.92
N PRO A 553 13.39 -26.45 30.79
CA PRO A 553 12.04 -25.93 30.61
C PRO A 553 11.08 -26.59 31.60
N VAL A 554 10.33 -25.78 32.33
CA VAL A 554 9.27 -26.22 33.24
C VAL A 554 8.17 -26.86 32.39
N ALA A 555 7.81 -28.10 32.70
CA ALA A 555 6.71 -28.80 32.04
C ALA A 555 5.39 -28.03 32.22
N PRO A 556 4.54 -27.95 31.20
CA PRO A 556 3.24 -27.31 31.35
C PRO A 556 2.36 -28.07 32.36
N PRO A 557 1.52 -27.38 33.11
CA PRO A 557 0.64 -28.01 34.08
C PRO A 557 -0.32 -28.98 33.38
N ALA A 558 -0.57 -30.12 34.04
CA ALA A 558 -1.47 -31.17 33.54
C ALA A 558 -2.87 -30.59 33.27
N VAL A 559 -3.37 -30.84 32.06
CA VAL A 559 -4.74 -30.50 31.69
C VAL A 559 -5.72 -31.34 32.51
N VAL A 560 -6.46 -30.70 33.37
CA VAL A 560 -7.59 -31.33 34.07
C VAL A 560 -8.70 -31.57 33.05
N PRO A 561 -9.22 -32.81 32.88
CA PRO A 561 -10.30 -33.04 31.94
C PRO A 561 -11.58 -32.32 32.39
N ALA A 562 -12.24 -31.65 31.44
CA ALA A 562 -13.51 -31.00 31.67
C ALA A 562 -14.59 -31.96 32.15
N PRO A 563 -15.49 -31.55 33.04
CA PRO A 563 -16.59 -32.41 33.47
C PRO A 563 -17.52 -32.74 32.29
N ALA A 564 -17.97 -34.00 32.22
CA ALA A 564 -18.87 -34.49 31.19
C ALA A 564 -20.18 -33.67 31.16
N ALA A 565 -20.61 -33.32 29.96
CA ALA A 565 -21.89 -32.65 29.74
C ALA A 565 -23.07 -33.54 30.23
N PRO A 566 -24.11 -32.96 30.81
CA PRO A 566 -25.28 -33.71 31.23
C PRO A 566 -26.00 -34.32 30.02
N ALA A 567 -26.43 -35.59 30.18
CA ALA A 567 -27.15 -36.31 29.16
C ALA A 567 -28.46 -35.61 28.78
N GLN A 568 -28.72 -35.47 27.49
CA GLN A 568 -29.99 -34.96 26.97
C GLN A 568 -31.11 -35.96 27.29
N PRO A 569 -32.31 -35.50 27.67
CA PRO A 569 -33.45 -36.37 27.89
C PRO A 569 -33.91 -37.03 26.57
N ALA A 570 -34.21 -38.31 26.62
CA ALA A 570 -34.70 -39.09 25.50
C ALA A 570 -36.04 -38.55 24.98
N VAL A 571 -36.13 -38.35 23.67
CA VAL A 571 -37.38 -38.01 22.98
C VAL A 571 -38.26 -39.25 22.96
N PRO A 572 -39.55 -39.21 23.39
CA PRO A 572 -40.43 -40.35 23.33
C PRO A 572 -40.79 -40.68 21.87
N ALA A 573 -40.75 -41.99 21.55
CA ALA A 573 -41.15 -42.53 20.26
C ALA A 573 -42.63 -42.28 20.00
N THR A 574 -42.99 -41.80 18.83
CA THR A 574 -44.35 -41.73 18.32
C THR A 574 -44.81 -43.13 17.94
N PRO A 575 -46.04 -43.54 18.27
CA PRO A 575 -46.57 -44.86 17.87
C PRO A 575 -46.94 -44.86 16.38
N GLU A 576 -46.55 -45.96 15.72
CA GLU A 576 -46.97 -46.29 14.36
C GLU A 576 -48.49 -46.43 14.30
N GLY A 577 -49.13 -45.64 13.49
CA GLY A 577 -50.56 -45.79 13.17
C GLY A 577 -50.73 -46.84 12.10
N SER A 578 -51.45 -47.91 12.46
CA SER A 578 -51.88 -48.94 11.58
C SER A 578 -52.75 -48.42 10.44
N SER A 579 -52.44 -48.82 9.22
CA SER A 579 -53.29 -48.75 8.04
C SER A 579 -54.51 -49.65 8.18
N ASN A 580 -55.67 -49.08 7.99
CA ASN A 580 -56.84 -49.83 7.41
C ASN A 580 -57.87 -48.80 6.92
N GLY A 581 -58.27 -48.98 5.65
CA GLY A 581 -59.40 -48.32 5.04
C GLY A 581 -59.10 -47.51 3.83
#